data_32da0e05b77d3ed288cac330bb078b73
#
_entry.id   32da0e05b77d3ed288cac330bb078b73
#
_cell.length_a   1.000
_cell.length_b   1.000
_cell.length_c   1.000
_cell.angle_alpha   90.00
_cell.angle_beta   90.00
_cell.angle_gamma   90.00
#
_symmetry.space_group_name_H-M   'P 1'
#
loop_
_entity.id
_entity.type
_entity.pdbx_description
1 polymer ?
#
loop_
_entity_poly.entity_id
_entity_poly.type
_entity_poly.pdbx_seq_one_letter_code
_entity_poly.pdbx_strand_id
1 'polypeptide(L)'
;MAVRKGYIRPSPIDTDIGAQLELLRKAGVESIFEEKPLSKEADRPELRRALDSLCNGDTLFVASLDRLARTITELFYILEEIRRRGANLESLKEQLKIEDDFIRHLGIIIDFERISLLEWQRGKIEAKKSWRERGAGSKRQR
;
A
#
# COMPACT_ATOMS: atom_id res chain seq x y z
N MET A 1 8.66 -24.55 9.31
CA MET A 1 9.50 -24.32 8.13
C MET A 1 9.03 -23.09 7.39
N ALA A 2 9.96 -22.30 6.91
CA ALA A 2 9.64 -21.11 6.16
C ALA A 2 9.10 -21.48 4.77
N VAL A 3 7.97 -20.88 4.41
CA VAL A 3 7.32 -21.15 3.14
C VAL A 3 7.33 -19.87 2.30
N ARG A 4 7.51 -20.04 1.00
CA ARG A 4 7.47 -18.95 0.05
C ARG A 4 6.08 -18.87 -0.57
N LYS A 5 5.36 -17.82 -0.30
CA LYS A 5 4.00 -17.64 -0.77
C LYS A 5 3.93 -16.42 -1.68
N GLY A 6 3.03 -16.44 -2.64
CA GLY A 6 2.89 -15.36 -3.59
C GLY A 6 1.48 -14.81 -3.63
N TYR A 7 1.37 -13.53 -3.94
CA TYR A 7 0.08 -12.87 -4.13
C TYR A 7 0.06 -12.17 -5.47
N ILE A 8 -1.00 -12.37 -6.23
CA ILE A 8 -1.19 -11.80 -7.54
C ILE A 8 -2.51 -11.04 -7.59
N ARG A 9 -2.47 -9.83 -8.13
CA ARG A 9 -3.68 -9.03 -8.33
C ARG A 9 -3.65 -8.43 -9.73
N PRO A 10 -4.62 -8.79 -10.59
CA PRO A 10 -4.78 -8.09 -11.85
C PRO A 10 -5.34 -6.70 -11.60
N SER A 11 -5.10 -5.77 -12.51
CA SER A 11 -5.66 -4.44 -12.43
C SER A 11 -6.69 -4.25 -13.53
N PRO A 12 -7.58 -3.25 -13.41
CA PRO A 12 -8.54 -2.96 -14.48
C PRO A 12 -7.87 -2.59 -15.81
N ILE A 13 -6.66 -2.05 -15.72
CA ILE A 13 -5.90 -1.64 -16.91
C ILE A 13 -5.12 -2.81 -17.48
N ASP A 14 -4.58 -3.65 -16.61
CA ASP A 14 -3.74 -4.78 -17.00
C ASP A 14 -4.29 -6.03 -16.35
N THR A 15 -5.06 -6.79 -17.10
CA THR A 15 -5.65 -8.03 -16.62
C THR A 15 -4.73 -9.23 -16.85
N ASP A 16 -3.64 -9.04 -17.57
CA ASP A 16 -2.69 -10.12 -17.82
C ASP A 16 -1.79 -10.33 -16.62
N ILE A 17 -1.94 -11.47 -15.98
CA ILE A 17 -1.15 -11.81 -14.80
C ILE A 17 0.08 -12.63 -15.17
N GLY A 18 0.31 -12.87 -16.47
CA GLY A 18 1.43 -13.72 -16.89
C GLY A 18 2.78 -13.23 -16.41
N ALA A 19 3.01 -11.93 -16.48
CA ALA A 19 4.27 -11.35 -16.03
C ALA A 19 4.45 -11.51 -14.52
N GLN A 20 3.39 -11.31 -13.76
CA GLN A 20 3.46 -11.49 -12.30
C GLN A 20 3.75 -12.95 -11.97
N LEU A 21 3.04 -13.85 -12.65
CA LEU A 21 3.21 -15.28 -12.41
C LEU A 21 4.63 -15.73 -12.70
N GLU A 22 5.22 -15.23 -13.78
CA GLU A 22 6.58 -15.58 -14.16
C GLU A 22 7.59 -15.11 -13.11
N LEU A 23 7.43 -13.88 -12.63
CA LEU A 23 8.31 -13.36 -11.59
C LEU A 23 8.24 -14.21 -10.32
N LEU A 24 7.03 -14.58 -9.91
CA LEU A 24 6.85 -15.38 -8.71
C LEU A 24 7.42 -16.79 -8.88
N ARG A 25 7.25 -17.36 -10.05
CA ARG A 25 7.79 -18.70 -10.34
C ARG A 25 9.31 -18.69 -10.23
N LYS A 26 9.96 -17.69 -10.78
CA LYS A 26 11.41 -17.57 -10.70
C LYS A 26 11.90 -17.39 -9.27
N ALA A 27 11.07 -16.79 -8.42
CA ALA A 27 11.42 -16.61 -7.01
C ALA A 27 11.24 -17.89 -6.19
N GLY A 28 10.71 -18.94 -6.79
CA GLY A 28 10.55 -20.22 -6.10
C GLY A 28 9.37 -20.24 -5.15
N VAL A 29 8.30 -19.53 -5.50
CA VAL A 29 7.09 -19.49 -4.68
C VAL A 29 6.39 -20.85 -4.71
N GLU A 30 5.97 -21.31 -3.54
CA GLU A 30 5.37 -22.64 -3.39
C GLU A 30 3.85 -22.62 -3.53
N SER A 31 3.21 -21.53 -3.14
CA SER A 31 1.76 -21.39 -3.30
C SER A 31 1.43 -19.97 -3.67
N ILE A 32 0.37 -19.81 -4.45
CA ILE A 32 -0.01 -18.50 -4.99
C ILE A 32 -1.46 -18.21 -4.64
N PHE A 33 -1.72 -17.00 -4.15
CA PHE A 33 -3.05 -16.48 -3.89
C PHE A 33 -3.35 -15.46 -4.98
N GLU A 34 -4.30 -15.77 -5.83
CA GLU A 34 -4.57 -14.97 -7.01
C GLU A 34 -5.98 -14.37 -6.93
N GLU A 35 -6.07 -13.03 -6.96
CA GLU A 35 -7.37 -12.37 -7.00
C GLU A 35 -8.03 -12.55 -8.36
N LYS A 36 -9.34 -12.61 -8.34
CA LYS A 36 -10.11 -12.72 -9.57
C LYS A 36 -10.20 -11.36 -10.25
N PRO A 37 -10.10 -11.31 -11.59
CA PRO A 37 -10.10 -10.04 -12.31
C PRO A 37 -11.35 -9.20 -12.08
N LEU A 38 -12.48 -9.83 -11.82
CA LEU A 38 -13.75 -9.13 -11.68
C LEU A 38 -14.13 -8.82 -10.23
N SER A 39 -13.24 -9.08 -9.28
CA SER A 39 -13.55 -8.77 -7.89
C SER A 39 -13.58 -7.26 -7.70
N LYS A 40 -14.47 -6.81 -6.82
CA LYS A 40 -14.59 -5.39 -6.50
C LYS A 40 -13.30 -4.91 -5.84
N GLU A 41 -12.95 -3.66 -6.10
CA GLU A 41 -11.71 -3.11 -5.57
C GLU A 41 -11.61 -3.19 -4.06
N ALA A 42 -12.73 -3.02 -3.37
CA ALA A 42 -12.74 -3.07 -1.90
C ALA A 42 -12.62 -4.49 -1.37
N ASP A 43 -12.89 -5.47 -2.22
CA ASP A 43 -12.97 -6.87 -1.83
C ASP A 43 -11.75 -7.60 -2.33
N ARG A 44 -10.85 -7.96 -1.43
CA ARG A 44 -9.62 -8.66 -1.80
C ARG A 44 -9.47 -9.91 -0.94
N PRO A 45 -10.36 -10.89 -1.18
CA PRO A 45 -10.39 -12.09 -0.33
C PRO A 45 -9.11 -12.90 -0.38
N GLU A 46 -8.43 -12.94 -1.53
CA GLU A 46 -7.20 -13.71 -1.62
C GLU A 46 -6.06 -13.05 -0.86
N LEU A 47 -6.02 -11.72 -0.79
CA LEU A 47 -5.05 -11.04 0.06
C LEU A 47 -5.29 -11.40 1.53
N ARG A 48 -6.55 -11.37 1.96
CA ARG A 48 -6.87 -11.74 3.32
C ARG A 48 -6.46 -13.17 3.63
N ARG A 49 -6.71 -14.08 2.70
CA ARG A 49 -6.31 -15.47 2.87
C ARG A 49 -4.80 -15.62 2.92
N ALA A 50 -4.10 -14.89 2.06
CA ALA A 50 -2.63 -14.93 2.06
C ALA A 50 -2.08 -14.45 3.39
N LEU A 51 -2.58 -13.33 3.89
CA LEU A 51 -2.11 -12.78 5.15
C LEU A 51 -2.42 -13.73 6.31
N ASP A 52 -3.63 -14.29 6.33
CA ASP A 52 -4.02 -15.22 7.39
C ASP A 52 -3.19 -16.50 7.38
N SER A 53 -2.65 -16.87 6.25
CA SER A 53 -1.86 -18.10 6.12
C SER A 53 -0.41 -17.93 6.56
N LEU A 54 0.05 -16.68 6.75
CA LEU A 54 1.46 -16.45 7.05
C LEU A 54 1.81 -16.90 8.46
N CYS A 55 2.89 -17.69 8.54
CA CYS A 55 3.46 -18.15 9.79
C CYS A 55 4.82 -17.53 9.98
N ASN A 56 5.35 -17.64 11.19
CA ASN A 56 6.65 -17.08 11.51
C ASN A 56 7.72 -17.64 10.55
N GLY A 57 8.46 -16.74 9.93
CA GLY A 57 9.51 -17.09 8.98
C GLY A 57 9.07 -17.17 7.53
N ASP A 58 7.76 -17.17 7.27
CA ASP A 58 7.27 -17.20 5.89
C ASP A 58 7.60 -15.89 5.17
N THR A 59 7.68 -15.95 3.85
CA THR A 59 7.86 -14.76 3.03
C THR A 59 6.73 -14.68 2.03
N LEU A 60 6.09 -13.52 1.97
CA LEU A 60 5.10 -13.21 0.96
C LEU A 60 5.79 -12.46 -0.17
N PHE A 61 5.63 -12.96 -1.40
CA PHE A 61 6.23 -12.36 -2.58
C PHE A 61 5.14 -11.69 -3.42
N VAL A 62 5.42 -10.49 -3.88
CA VAL A 62 4.56 -9.80 -4.84
C VAL A 62 5.41 -9.35 -6.01
N ALA A 63 4.81 -9.24 -7.18
CA ALA A 63 5.54 -8.80 -8.37
C ALA A 63 5.99 -7.35 -8.19
N SER A 64 5.13 -6.51 -7.62
CA SER A 64 5.46 -5.10 -7.36
C SER A 64 4.55 -4.60 -6.24
N LEU A 65 4.98 -3.52 -5.58
CA LEU A 65 4.23 -2.97 -4.45
C LEU A 65 2.85 -2.47 -4.86
N ASP A 66 2.70 -1.97 -6.08
CA ASP A 66 1.40 -1.48 -6.55
C ASP A 66 0.39 -2.61 -6.76
N ARG A 67 0.85 -3.86 -6.80
CA ARG A 67 -0.06 -5.01 -6.85
C ARG A 67 -0.49 -5.44 -5.46
N LEU A 68 0.26 -5.05 -4.43
CA LEU A 68 -0.08 -5.37 -3.05
C LEU A 68 -1.03 -4.35 -2.46
N ALA A 69 -0.77 -3.08 -2.67
CA ALA A 69 -1.53 -2.01 -2.05
C ALA A 69 -1.83 -0.91 -3.07
N ARG A 70 -2.93 -0.20 -2.85
CA ARG A 70 -3.34 0.89 -3.72
C ARG A 70 -2.95 2.25 -3.17
N THR A 71 -2.73 2.33 -1.87
CA THR A 71 -2.31 3.57 -1.21
C THR A 71 -1.16 3.27 -0.27
N ILE A 72 -0.43 4.32 0.07
CA ILE A 72 0.69 4.17 1.00
C ILE A 72 0.20 3.78 2.39
N THR A 73 -0.98 4.27 2.79
CA THR A 73 -1.58 3.91 4.08
C THR A 73 -1.95 2.42 4.11
N GLU A 74 -2.55 1.94 3.04
CA GLU A 74 -2.89 0.52 2.94
C GLU A 74 -1.62 -0.33 3.00
N LEU A 75 -0.59 0.09 2.28
CA LEU A 75 0.69 -0.61 2.31
C LEU A 75 1.23 -0.72 3.72
N PHE A 76 1.19 0.38 4.45
CA PHE A 76 1.68 0.39 5.83
C PHE A 76 0.95 -0.63 6.71
N TYR A 77 -0.37 -0.67 6.63
CA TYR A 77 -1.14 -1.60 7.46
C TYR A 77 -0.89 -3.05 7.08
N ILE A 78 -0.74 -3.32 5.79
CA ILE A 78 -0.41 -4.67 5.34
C ILE A 78 0.95 -5.09 5.87
N LEU A 79 1.94 -4.22 5.77
CA LEU A 79 3.29 -4.51 6.26
C LEU A 79 3.32 -4.72 7.76
N GLU A 80 2.54 -3.93 8.51
CA GLU A 80 2.45 -4.09 9.95
C GLU A 80 1.86 -5.45 10.31
N GLU A 81 0.86 -5.90 9.59
CA GLU A 81 0.28 -7.20 9.85
C GLU A 81 1.28 -8.32 9.55
N ILE A 82 1.98 -8.22 8.43
CA ILE A 82 3.00 -9.21 8.06
C ILE A 82 4.07 -9.30 9.15
N ARG A 83 4.53 -8.14 9.62
CA ARG A 83 5.53 -8.09 10.66
C ARG A 83 5.04 -8.73 11.97
N ARG A 84 3.81 -8.44 12.35
CA ARG A 84 3.24 -9.01 13.58
C ARG A 84 3.14 -10.53 13.52
N ARG A 85 3.02 -11.09 12.34
CA ARG A 85 2.99 -12.54 12.16
C ARG A 85 4.38 -13.15 12.10
N GLY A 86 5.43 -12.32 12.20
CA GLY A 86 6.80 -12.79 12.10
C GLY A 86 7.20 -13.20 10.71
N ALA A 87 6.47 -12.73 9.71
CA ALA A 87 6.73 -13.03 8.30
C ALA A 87 7.44 -11.88 7.62
N ASN A 88 7.83 -12.07 6.37
CA ASN A 88 8.56 -11.10 5.57
C ASN A 88 7.84 -10.83 4.27
N LEU A 89 8.18 -9.70 3.64
CA LEU A 89 7.65 -9.36 2.31
C LEU A 89 8.80 -9.06 1.37
N GLU A 90 8.70 -9.56 0.14
CA GLU A 90 9.61 -9.19 -0.93
C GLU A 90 8.82 -8.73 -2.14
N SER A 91 9.21 -7.58 -2.69
CA SER A 91 8.67 -7.09 -3.94
C SER A 91 9.72 -7.27 -5.03
N LEU A 92 9.37 -8.03 -6.05
CA LEU A 92 10.37 -8.51 -7.00
C LEU A 92 10.78 -7.46 -8.03
N LYS A 93 9.84 -6.67 -8.50
CA LYS A 93 10.13 -5.64 -9.49
C LYS A 93 11.09 -4.59 -8.92
N GLU A 94 10.84 -4.14 -7.70
CA GLU A 94 11.69 -3.16 -7.05
C GLU A 94 12.93 -3.80 -6.41
N GLN A 95 13.00 -5.13 -6.40
CA GLN A 95 14.08 -5.88 -5.75
C GLN A 95 14.23 -5.48 -4.29
N LEU A 96 13.10 -5.42 -3.60
CA LEU A 96 13.02 -4.86 -2.27
C LEU A 96 12.57 -5.91 -1.26
N LYS A 97 13.37 -6.11 -0.22
CA LYS A 97 13.01 -6.91 0.95
C LYS A 97 12.61 -5.94 2.05
N ILE A 98 11.42 -6.12 2.57
CA ILE A 98 10.88 -5.16 3.53
C ILE A 98 11.36 -5.53 4.93
N GLU A 99 12.03 -4.60 5.59
CA GLU A 99 12.53 -4.75 6.94
C GLU A 99 11.83 -3.78 7.87
N ASP A 100 12.02 -3.98 9.18
CA ASP A 100 11.37 -3.15 10.21
C ASP A 100 11.64 -1.66 10.02
N ASP A 101 12.86 -1.30 9.63
CA ASP A 101 13.21 0.10 9.41
C ASP A 101 12.39 0.72 8.29
N PHE A 102 12.15 -0.03 7.23
CA PHE A 102 11.32 0.45 6.14
C PHE A 102 9.91 0.76 6.64
N ILE A 103 9.34 -0.14 7.43
CA ILE A 103 7.99 0.03 7.97
C ILE A 103 7.93 1.26 8.87
N ARG A 104 8.94 1.44 9.71
CA ARG A 104 9.02 2.60 10.59
C ARG A 104 9.09 3.90 9.80
N HIS A 105 9.94 3.94 8.80
CA HIS A 105 10.07 5.12 7.95
C HIS A 105 8.79 5.42 7.20
N LEU A 106 8.11 4.39 6.74
CA LEU A 106 6.85 4.55 6.04
C LEU A 106 5.79 5.17 6.95
N GLY A 107 5.75 4.73 8.22
CA GLY A 107 4.85 5.31 9.20
C GLY A 107 5.12 6.79 9.44
N ILE A 108 6.40 7.16 9.49
CA ILE A 108 6.80 8.56 9.66
C ILE A 108 6.33 9.40 8.47
N ILE A 109 6.49 8.87 7.26
CA ILE A 109 6.07 9.57 6.04
C ILE A 109 4.55 9.77 6.04
N ILE A 110 3.81 8.75 6.43
CA ILE A 110 2.35 8.83 6.50
C ILE A 110 1.90 9.89 7.49
N ASP A 111 2.52 9.92 8.66
CA ASP A 111 2.21 10.92 9.68
C ASP A 111 2.53 12.32 9.20
N PHE A 112 3.69 12.49 8.56
CA PHE A 112 4.09 13.76 8.00
C PHE A 112 3.08 14.26 6.97
N GLU A 113 2.67 13.39 6.07
CA GLU A 113 1.70 13.77 5.03
C GLU A 113 0.36 14.15 5.64
N ARG A 114 -0.08 13.40 6.65
CA ARG A 114 -1.34 13.68 7.32
C ARG A 114 -1.31 15.04 8.00
N ILE A 115 -0.24 15.32 8.73
CA ILE A 115 -0.09 16.59 9.44
C ILE A 115 -0.01 17.75 8.44
N SER A 116 0.78 17.59 7.39
CA SER A 116 0.93 18.61 6.36
C SER A 116 -0.40 18.93 5.69
N LEU A 117 -1.18 17.88 5.40
CA LEU A 117 -2.47 18.06 4.76
C LEU A 117 -3.44 18.80 5.67
N LEU A 118 -3.46 18.44 6.95
CA LEU A 118 -4.32 19.11 7.91
C LEU A 118 -3.94 20.59 8.07
N GLU A 119 -2.65 20.88 8.14
CA GLU A 119 -2.17 22.23 8.25
C GLU A 119 -2.54 23.05 7.00
N TRP A 120 -2.38 22.42 5.83
CA TRP A 120 -2.73 23.09 4.59
C TRP A 120 -4.22 23.40 4.53
N GLN A 121 -5.08 22.45 4.94
CA GLN A 121 -6.52 22.67 4.96
C GLN A 121 -6.89 23.75 5.97
N ARG A 122 -6.25 23.75 7.14
CA ARG A 122 -6.49 24.78 8.16
C ARG A 122 -6.08 26.15 7.64
N GLY A 123 -4.91 26.25 7.04
CA GLY A 123 -4.44 27.50 6.48
C GLY A 123 -5.38 28.03 5.40
N LYS A 124 -5.91 27.13 4.59
CA LYS A 124 -6.85 27.50 3.56
C LYS A 124 -8.14 28.04 4.17
N ILE A 125 -8.63 27.40 5.23
CA ILE A 125 -9.83 27.87 5.92
C ILE A 125 -9.58 29.23 6.56
N GLU A 126 -8.45 29.41 7.21
CA GLU A 126 -8.09 30.66 7.83
C GLU A 126 -7.93 31.78 6.81
N ALA A 127 -7.37 31.48 5.67
CA ALA A 127 -7.22 32.44 4.59
C ALA A 127 -8.59 32.90 4.09
N LYS A 128 -9.51 31.97 3.90
CA LYS A 128 -10.88 32.29 3.51
C LYS A 128 -11.59 33.15 4.54
N LYS A 129 -11.44 32.77 5.81
CA LYS A 129 -12.06 33.52 6.90
C LYS A 129 -11.53 34.91 6.98
N SER A 130 -10.23 35.09 6.89
CA SER A 130 -9.60 36.39 6.93
C SER A 130 -10.10 37.27 5.78
N TRP A 131 -10.24 36.68 4.60
CA TRP A 131 -10.73 37.39 3.46
C TRP A 131 -12.16 37.88 3.65
N ARG A 132 -13.02 37.04 4.24
CA ARG A 132 -14.39 37.42 4.55
C ARG A 132 -14.45 38.54 5.58
N GLU A 133 -13.58 38.46 6.58
CA GLU A 133 -13.57 39.49 7.64
C GLU A 133 -13.12 40.83 7.12
N ARG A 134 -12.27 40.85 6.10
CA ARG A 134 -11.91 42.11 5.46
C ARG A 134 -13.02 42.65 4.57
N GLY A 135 -14.05 41.85 4.41
CA GLY A 135 -15.25 42.29 3.73
C GLY A 135 -15.12 42.44 2.22
N ALA A 136 -16.17 42.94 1.63
CA ALA A 136 -16.24 43.10 0.19
C ALA A 136 -15.18 44.05 -0.33
N GLY A 137 -14.69 44.90 0.50
CA GLY A 137 -13.68 45.86 0.09
C GLY A 137 -12.42 45.25 -0.42
N SER A 138 -12.04 44.08 0.13
CA SER A 138 -10.84 43.44 -0.28
C SER A 138 -10.85 42.94 -1.72
N LYS A 139 -12.02 42.82 -2.31
CA LYS A 139 -12.13 42.40 -3.70
C LYS A 139 -11.52 43.38 -4.67
N ARG A 140 -11.47 44.63 -4.30
CA ARG A 140 -10.96 45.66 -5.16
C ARG A 140 -9.47 45.73 -5.23
N GLN A 141 -8.84 44.96 -4.43
CA GLN A 141 -7.38 44.99 -4.30
C GLN A 141 -6.71 43.89 -5.09
N ARG A 142 -7.04 43.80 -6.32
CA ARG A 142 -6.41 42.80 -7.18
C ARG A 142 -5.72 43.46 -8.33
#